data_d8d4e8252d3f00cb9159c6b62d499e32
#
_entry.id   d8d4e8252d3f00cb9159c6b62d499e32
#
_cell.length_a   1.000
_cell.length_b   1.000
_cell.length_c   1.000
_cell.angle_alpha   90.00
_cell.angle_beta   90.00
_cell.angle_gamma   90.00
#
_symmetry.space_group_name_H-M   'P 1'
#
loop_
_entity.id
_entity.type
_entity.pdbx_description
1 polymer ?
#
loop_
_entity_poly.entity_id
_entity_poly.type
_entity_poly.pdbx_seq_one_letter_code
_entity_poly.pdbx_strand_id
1 'polypeptide(L)'
;TRQKLVNSCVMLSNQKIEAALAELEESEKIQLISELKDPDFSGQINSVTPARAKDLLELATCFSVAPISGFYVGAIAVGKSGKLYLGANMEFQGVPLSASLHAEQSAILNAWMHEERELVALHVSETPCGHCRQFMRELSNPSNLKIYCKGQTFQIKDLLPGAFGEN
;
A
#
# COMPACT_ATOMS: atom_id res chain seq x y z
N THR A 1 19.04 2.87 17.99
CA THR A 1 20.00 3.57 17.11
C THR A 1 19.58 3.32 15.66
N ARG A 2 19.76 4.31 14.77
CA ARG A 2 19.37 4.32 13.33
C ARG A 2 19.68 2.99 12.60
N GLN A 3 20.80 2.36 12.93
CA GLN A 3 21.26 1.11 12.30
C GLN A 3 20.33 -0.09 12.58
N LYS A 4 19.62 -0.12 13.72
CA LYS A 4 18.68 -1.22 14.04
C LYS A 4 17.36 -1.12 13.29
N LEU A 5 16.90 0.09 12.95
CA LEU A 5 15.69 0.31 12.16
C LEU A 5 15.88 -0.08 10.69
N VAL A 6 17.04 0.25 10.11
CA VAL A 6 17.37 -0.11 8.72
C VAL A 6 17.54 -1.62 8.56
N ASN A 7 18.16 -2.31 9.54
CA ASN A 7 18.40 -3.75 9.44
C ASN A 7 17.14 -4.61 9.68
N SER A 8 16.09 -4.09 10.29
CA SER A 8 14.83 -4.85 10.45
C SER A 8 13.90 -4.75 9.24
N CYS A 9 14.06 -3.75 8.38
CA CYS A 9 13.30 -3.61 7.12
C CYS A 9 13.88 -4.39 5.94
N VAL A 10 15.17 -4.77 5.98
CA VAL A 10 15.92 -5.23 4.79
C VAL A 10 15.98 -6.75 4.63
N MET A 11 15.45 -7.54 5.59
CA MET A 11 15.47 -9.01 5.50
C MET A 11 14.10 -9.60 5.79
N LEU A 12 13.15 -9.39 4.90
CA LEU A 12 12.04 -10.33 4.81
C LEU A 12 12.65 -11.71 4.49
N SER A 13 12.52 -12.67 5.40
CA SER A 13 12.95 -14.02 5.09
C SER A 13 12.18 -14.52 3.87
N ASN A 14 12.81 -15.28 2.98
CA ASN A 14 12.13 -15.88 1.84
C ASN A 14 10.83 -16.58 2.27
N GLN A 15 10.83 -17.24 3.42
CA GLN A 15 9.68 -17.92 3.99
C GLN A 15 8.49 -16.98 4.28
N LYS A 16 8.73 -15.75 4.75
CA LYS A 16 7.66 -14.76 4.95
C LYS A 16 7.10 -14.25 3.62
N ILE A 17 7.97 -14.02 2.64
CA ILE A 17 7.54 -13.61 1.30
C ILE A 17 6.72 -14.74 0.66
N GLU A 18 7.19 -15.98 0.69
CA GLU A 18 6.48 -17.12 0.13
C GLU A 18 5.11 -17.35 0.79
N ALA A 19 5.01 -17.20 2.11
CA ALA A 19 3.75 -17.29 2.83
C ALA A 19 2.78 -16.17 2.42
N ALA A 20 3.28 -14.94 2.28
CA ALA A 20 2.49 -13.77 1.87
C ALA A 20 2.00 -13.85 0.41
N LEU A 21 2.60 -14.72 -0.40
CA LEU A 21 2.23 -14.92 -1.80
C LEU A 21 1.46 -16.22 -2.03
N ALA A 22 0.92 -16.85 -0.98
CA ALA A 22 0.28 -18.17 -1.07
C ALA A 22 -0.87 -18.23 -2.08
N GLU A 23 -1.60 -17.14 -2.27
CA GLU A 23 -2.76 -17.03 -3.17
C GLU A 23 -2.39 -16.85 -4.66
N LEU A 24 -1.11 -16.58 -4.98
CA LEU A 24 -0.65 -16.41 -6.35
C LEU A 24 -0.33 -17.75 -7.00
N GLU A 25 -0.47 -17.81 -8.34
CA GLU A 25 0.00 -18.93 -9.14
C GLU A 25 1.53 -19.04 -9.09
N GLU A 26 2.07 -20.24 -9.22
CA GLU A 26 3.51 -20.48 -9.07
C GLU A 26 4.37 -19.67 -10.04
N SER A 27 3.91 -19.48 -11.29
CA SER A 27 4.58 -18.63 -12.27
C SER A 27 4.61 -17.16 -11.89
N GLU A 28 3.51 -16.64 -11.30
CA GLU A 28 3.42 -15.27 -10.80
C GLU A 28 4.35 -15.08 -9.60
N LYS A 29 4.39 -16.06 -8.67
CA LYS A 29 5.30 -16.06 -7.52
C LYS A 29 6.75 -15.94 -7.94
N ILE A 30 7.18 -16.79 -8.87
CA ILE A 30 8.58 -16.82 -9.36
C ILE A 30 8.95 -15.45 -9.94
N GLN A 31 8.10 -14.88 -10.78
CA GLN A 31 8.35 -13.58 -11.40
C GLN A 31 8.38 -12.46 -10.35
N LEU A 32 7.41 -12.42 -9.44
CA LEU A 32 7.34 -11.41 -8.39
C LEU A 32 8.52 -11.51 -7.41
N ILE A 33 8.91 -12.71 -7.00
CA ILE A 33 10.10 -12.92 -6.15
C ILE A 33 11.37 -12.43 -6.85
N SER A 34 11.49 -12.64 -8.15
CA SER A 34 12.61 -12.12 -8.95
C SER A 34 12.61 -10.58 -8.96
N GLU A 35 11.44 -9.97 -9.15
CA GLU A 35 11.26 -8.51 -9.13
C GLU A 35 11.58 -7.91 -7.76
N LEU A 36 11.11 -8.53 -6.66
CA LEU A 36 11.39 -8.11 -5.29
C LEU A 36 12.87 -8.21 -4.88
N LYS A 37 13.63 -9.09 -5.53
CA LYS A 37 15.07 -9.29 -5.30
C LYS A 37 15.94 -8.38 -6.16
N ASP A 38 15.35 -7.66 -7.10
CA ASP A 38 16.08 -6.68 -7.91
C ASP A 38 16.62 -5.57 -6.97
N PRO A 39 17.93 -5.26 -7.02
CA PRO A 39 18.50 -4.16 -6.25
C PRO A 39 17.85 -2.81 -6.53
N ASP A 40 17.29 -2.63 -7.72
CA ASP A 40 16.60 -1.41 -8.15
C ASP A 40 15.09 -1.43 -7.90
N PHE A 41 14.58 -2.46 -7.16
CA PHE A 41 13.17 -2.53 -6.82
C PHE A 41 12.71 -1.32 -6.03
N SER A 42 11.78 -0.57 -6.59
CA SER A 42 11.29 0.71 -6.06
C SER A 42 9.87 0.64 -5.46
N GLY A 43 9.32 -0.58 -5.31
CA GLY A 43 7.96 -0.77 -4.80
C GLY A 43 6.86 -0.75 -5.88
N GLN A 44 7.22 -0.53 -7.16
CA GLN A 44 6.33 -0.75 -8.30
C GLN A 44 6.39 -2.22 -8.72
N ILE A 45 5.22 -2.85 -8.89
CA ILE A 45 5.10 -4.25 -9.33
C ILE A 45 4.54 -4.28 -10.75
N ASN A 46 5.22 -5.01 -11.62
CA ASN A 46 4.86 -5.18 -13.02
C ASN A 46 4.51 -6.65 -13.37
N SER A 47 4.94 -7.58 -12.55
CA SER A 47 4.79 -9.03 -12.78
C SER A 47 3.42 -9.61 -12.42
N VAL A 48 2.55 -8.81 -11.78
CA VAL A 48 1.23 -9.25 -11.30
C VAL A 48 0.14 -8.34 -11.85
N THR A 49 -0.96 -8.92 -12.29
CA THR A 49 -2.08 -8.17 -12.87
C THR A 49 -2.89 -7.41 -11.81
N PRO A 50 -3.55 -6.29 -12.16
CA PRO A 50 -4.40 -5.53 -11.24
C PRO A 50 -5.50 -6.36 -10.55
N ALA A 51 -5.99 -7.42 -11.20
CA ALA A 51 -7.00 -8.30 -10.63
C ALA A 51 -6.52 -9.04 -9.37
N ARG A 52 -5.21 -9.21 -9.22
CA ARG A 52 -4.56 -9.88 -8.10
C ARG A 52 -4.08 -8.92 -7.00
N ALA A 53 -4.38 -7.62 -7.12
CA ALA A 53 -3.89 -6.61 -6.18
C ALA A 53 -4.22 -6.93 -4.71
N LYS A 54 -5.41 -7.50 -4.43
CA LYS A 54 -5.80 -7.90 -3.06
C LYS A 54 -4.88 -8.97 -2.48
N ASP A 55 -4.35 -9.87 -3.31
CA ASP A 55 -3.52 -11.00 -2.89
C ASP A 55 -2.11 -10.57 -2.50
N LEU A 56 -1.75 -9.30 -2.79
CA LEU A 56 -0.48 -8.68 -2.41
C LEU A 56 -0.56 -7.89 -1.09
N LEU A 57 -1.72 -7.81 -0.45
CA LEU A 57 -1.87 -7.02 0.79
C LEU A 57 -1.02 -7.55 1.93
N GLU A 58 -0.90 -8.86 2.06
CA GLU A 58 -0.06 -9.47 3.09
C GLU A 58 1.42 -9.18 2.82
N LEU A 59 1.84 -9.26 1.55
CA LEU A 59 3.19 -8.84 1.15
C LEU A 59 3.44 -7.37 1.52
N ALA A 60 2.51 -6.46 1.19
CA ALA A 60 2.64 -5.05 1.54
C ALA A 60 2.76 -4.86 3.06
N THR A 61 1.95 -5.58 3.86
CA THR A 61 1.98 -5.55 5.33
C THR A 61 3.34 -5.98 5.89
N CYS A 62 4.07 -6.87 5.21
CA CYS A 62 5.42 -7.29 5.64
C CYS A 62 6.43 -6.13 5.68
N PHE A 63 6.20 -5.05 4.93
CA PHE A 63 7.05 -3.85 4.94
C PHE A 63 6.67 -2.84 6.02
N SER A 64 5.62 -3.09 6.79
CA SER A 64 5.15 -2.19 7.84
C SER A 64 6.13 -2.11 9.01
N VAL A 65 6.30 -0.91 9.55
CA VAL A 65 7.12 -0.62 10.74
C VAL A 65 6.23 0.07 11.77
N ALA A 66 5.72 -0.68 12.73
CA ALA A 66 4.74 -0.20 13.72
C ALA A 66 5.20 -0.43 15.18
N PRO A 67 6.33 0.18 15.61
CA PRO A 67 6.92 -0.05 16.93
C PRO A 67 6.12 0.56 18.08
N ILE A 68 5.13 1.41 17.82
CA ILE A 68 4.33 2.10 18.83
C ILE A 68 2.98 1.42 18.98
N SER A 69 2.22 1.29 17.89
CA SER A 69 0.86 0.73 17.93
C SER A 69 0.82 -0.79 17.83
N GLY A 70 1.84 -1.41 17.23
CA GLY A 70 1.80 -2.82 16.84
C GLY A 70 0.78 -3.11 15.74
N PHE A 71 0.25 -2.07 15.05
CA PHE A 71 -0.79 -2.18 14.04
C PHE A 71 -0.17 -2.10 12.64
N TYR A 72 -0.04 -3.25 12.01
CA TYR A 72 0.62 -3.40 10.72
C TYR A 72 -0.38 -3.32 9.59
N VAL A 73 -0.22 -2.33 8.71
CA VAL A 73 -1.13 -2.06 7.59
C VAL A 73 -0.37 -2.08 6.27
N GLY A 74 -0.92 -2.79 5.29
CA GLY A 74 -0.46 -2.81 3.91
C GLY A 74 -1.50 -2.19 2.97
N ALA A 75 -1.03 -1.58 1.89
CA ALA A 75 -1.87 -1.06 0.83
C ALA A 75 -1.27 -1.32 -0.55
N ILE A 76 -2.12 -1.48 -1.55
CA ILE A 76 -1.73 -1.59 -2.97
C ILE A 76 -2.54 -0.55 -3.75
N ALA A 77 -1.85 0.43 -4.31
CA ALA A 77 -2.44 1.34 -5.27
C ALA A 77 -2.37 0.75 -6.68
N VAL A 78 -3.45 0.87 -7.42
CA VAL A 78 -3.58 0.39 -8.80
C VAL A 78 -3.65 1.60 -9.71
N GLY A 79 -2.66 1.76 -10.56
CA GLY A 79 -2.60 2.81 -11.55
C GLY A 79 -3.51 2.54 -12.74
N LYS A 80 -3.90 3.58 -13.45
CA LYS A 80 -4.61 3.48 -14.73
C LYS A 80 -3.76 2.78 -15.80
N SER A 81 -2.44 2.85 -15.65
CA SER A 81 -1.47 2.10 -16.48
C SER A 81 -1.55 0.59 -16.29
N GLY A 82 -2.23 0.11 -15.26
CA GLY A 82 -2.27 -1.30 -14.85
C GLY A 82 -1.12 -1.72 -13.94
N LYS A 83 -0.24 -0.81 -13.56
CA LYS A 83 0.85 -1.06 -12.61
C LYS A 83 0.35 -1.03 -11.17
N LEU A 84 1.02 -1.78 -10.30
CA LEU A 84 0.72 -1.87 -8.88
C LEU A 84 1.83 -1.21 -8.06
N TYR A 85 1.45 -0.54 -6.98
CA TYR A 85 2.38 0.19 -6.12
C TYR A 85 2.18 -0.21 -4.67
N LEU A 86 3.23 -0.74 -4.06
CA LEU A 86 3.24 -1.16 -2.66
C LEU A 86 3.25 0.04 -1.71
N GLY A 87 2.53 -0.09 -0.61
CA GLY A 87 2.57 0.83 0.51
C GLY A 87 2.40 0.12 1.84
N ALA A 88 3.07 0.62 2.86
CA ALA A 88 2.98 0.14 4.22
C ALA A 88 3.08 1.31 5.20
N ASN A 89 2.52 1.17 6.40
CA ASN A 89 2.64 2.21 7.41
C ASN A 89 4.04 2.20 8.06
N MET A 90 4.50 3.40 8.43
CA MET A 90 5.77 3.58 9.12
C MET A 90 5.61 4.56 10.27
N GLU A 91 5.86 4.07 11.48
CA GLU A 91 5.79 4.83 12.72
C GLU A 91 7.18 5.23 13.22
N PHE A 92 7.27 6.39 13.83
CA PHE A 92 8.51 6.91 14.40
C PHE A 92 8.35 7.15 15.90
N GLN A 93 9.28 6.64 16.70
CA GLN A 93 9.27 6.86 18.15
C GLN A 93 9.40 8.36 18.48
N GLY A 94 8.59 8.82 19.42
CA GLY A 94 8.56 10.23 19.84
C GLY A 94 7.74 11.15 18.93
N VAL A 95 7.05 10.59 17.93
CA VAL A 95 6.18 11.31 17.00
C VAL A 95 4.75 10.80 17.16
N PRO A 96 3.73 11.66 17.20
CA PRO A 96 2.33 11.23 17.21
C PRO A 96 2.00 10.33 16.01
N LEU A 97 1.12 9.34 16.20
CA LEU A 97 0.70 8.44 15.11
C LEU A 97 0.08 9.22 13.93
N SER A 98 -0.58 10.35 14.19
CA SER A 98 -1.12 11.24 13.16
C SER A 98 -0.06 11.91 12.26
N ALA A 99 1.21 11.94 12.71
CA ALA A 99 2.34 12.44 11.93
C ALA A 99 3.21 11.30 11.34
N SER A 100 2.76 10.06 11.49
CA SER A 100 3.36 8.88 10.86
C SER A 100 2.92 8.76 9.40
N LEU A 101 3.64 7.97 8.60
CA LEU A 101 3.22 7.63 7.25
C LEU A 101 2.23 6.47 7.30
N HIS A 102 1.05 6.64 6.74
CA HIS A 102 0.05 5.59 6.64
C HIS A 102 0.22 4.78 5.35
N ALA A 103 -0.26 3.53 5.35
CA ALA A 103 -0.05 2.62 4.21
C ALA A 103 -0.66 3.15 2.91
N GLU A 104 -1.86 3.74 2.98
CA GLU A 104 -2.55 4.34 1.84
C GLU A 104 -1.74 5.50 1.26
N GLN A 105 -1.23 6.39 2.12
CA GLN A 105 -0.40 7.52 1.72
C GLN A 105 0.91 7.02 1.08
N SER A 106 1.52 5.99 1.66
CA SER A 106 2.74 5.37 1.14
C SER A 106 2.53 4.79 -0.26
N ALA A 107 1.45 4.04 -0.49
CA ALA A 107 1.13 3.46 -1.80
C ALA A 107 0.85 4.55 -2.85
N ILE A 108 0.11 5.59 -2.49
CA ILE A 108 -0.21 6.72 -3.37
C ILE A 108 1.04 7.53 -3.71
N LEU A 109 1.90 7.80 -2.71
CA LEU A 109 3.16 8.50 -2.93
C LEU A 109 4.09 7.69 -3.84
N ASN A 110 4.16 6.36 -3.63
CA ASN A 110 4.93 5.47 -4.47
C ASN A 110 4.46 5.56 -5.93
N ALA A 111 3.16 5.48 -6.19
CA ALA A 111 2.60 5.65 -7.52
C ALA A 111 2.97 7.01 -8.13
N TRP A 112 2.85 8.06 -7.35
CA TRP A 112 3.17 9.41 -7.81
C TRP A 112 4.63 9.59 -8.17
N MET A 113 5.55 9.02 -7.42
CA MET A 113 6.99 9.07 -7.71
C MET A 113 7.36 8.31 -9.00
N HIS A 114 6.51 7.35 -9.42
CA HIS A 114 6.61 6.65 -10.70
C HIS A 114 5.77 7.29 -11.81
N GLU A 115 5.41 8.55 -11.66
CA GLU A 115 4.64 9.34 -12.62
C GLU A 115 3.20 8.85 -12.88
N GLU A 116 2.69 7.92 -12.06
CA GLU A 116 1.30 7.50 -12.11
C GLU A 116 0.41 8.57 -11.46
N ARG A 117 -0.36 9.29 -12.26
CA ARG A 117 -1.20 10.42 -11.82
C ARG A 117 -2.67 10.05 -11.63
N GLU A 118 -3.10 8.94 -12.20
CA GLU A 118 -4.47 8.45 -12.08
C GLU A 118 -4.49 7.07 -11.43
N LEU A 119 -5.11 6.98 -10.28
CA LEU A 119 -5.36 5.73 -9.59
C LEU A 119 -6.79 5.26 -9.83
N VAL A 120 -6.98 4.00 -10.15
CA VAL A 120 -8.30 3.39 -10.39
C VAL A 120 -8.77 2.57 -9.21
N ALA A 121 -7.85 2.07 -8.39
CA ALA A 121 -8.18 1.33 -7.18
C ALA A 121 -7.12 1.51 -6.09
N LEU A 122 -7.56 1.36 -4.84
CA LEU A 122 -6.69 1.23 -3.68
C LEU A 122 -7.20 0.06 -2.83
N HIS A 123 -6.39 -0.96 -2.68
CA HIS A 123 -6.64 -2.06 -1.77
C HIS A 123 -5.92 -1.78 -0.45
N VAL A 124 -6.61 -1.97 0.68
CA VAL A 124 -6.05 -1.73 2.02
C VAL A 124 -6.40 -2.91 2.92
N SER A 125 -5.45 -3.39 3.69
CA SER A 125 -5.65 -4.50 4.64
C SER A 125 -6.63 -4.12 5.76
N GLU A 126 -6.73 -2.83 6.08
CA GLU A 126 -7.56 -2.26 7.14
C GLU A 126 -8.48 -1.16 6.63
N THR A 127 -9.48 -0.78 7.44
CA THR A 127 -10.36 0.34 7.09
C THR A 127 -9.60 1.67 7.16
N PRO A 128 -9.60 2.49 6.09
CA PRO A 128 -8.93 3.78 6.07
C PRO A 128 -9.39 4.70 7.19
N CYS A 129 -8.45 5.32 7.90
CA CYS A 129 -8.73 6.32 8.93
C CYS A 129 -9.18 7.67 8.30
N GLY A 130 -9.72 8.59 9.11
CA GLY A 130 -10.20 9.89 8.62
C GLY A 130 -9.14 10.70 7.87
N HIS A 131 -7.88 10.65 8.34
CA HIS A 131 -6.76 11.32 7.67
C HIS A 131 -6.52 10.74 6.24
N CYS A 132 -6.50 9.41 6.11
CA CYS A 132 -6.34 8.78 4.80
C CYS A 132 -7.52 9.03 3.87
N ARG A 133 -8.74 9.09 4.41
CA ARG A 133 -9.93 9.43 3.61
C ARG A 133 -9.83 10.84 3.02
N GLN A 134 -9.44 11.84 3.85
CA GLN A 134 -9.22 13.20 3.36
C GLN A 134 -8.06 13.24 2.37
N PHE A 135 -6.95 12.54 2.63
CA PHE A 135 -5.82 12.46 1.71
C PHE A 135 -6.23 11.91 0.33
N MET A 136 -7.02 10.84 0.30
CA MET A 136 -7.55 10.29 -0.96
C MET A 136 -8.52 11.25 -1.66
N ARG A 137 -9.25 12.07 -0.90
CA ARG A 137 -10.17 13.08 -1.44
C ARG A 137 -9.44 14.17 -2.23
N GLU A 138 -8.18 14.48 -1.86
CA GLU A 138 -7.35 15.50 -2.52
C GLU A 138 -6.71 15.02 -3.84
N LEU A 139 -6.88 13.76 -4.24
CA LEU A 139 -6.36 13.25 -5.51
C LEU A 139 -7.06 13.90 -6.70
N SER A 140 -6.38 13.92 -7.85
CA SER A 140 -6.87 14.58 -9.07
C SER A 140 -8.22 14.03 -9.56
N ASN A 141 -8.55 12.78 -9.25
CA ASN A 141 -9.76 12.10 -9.73
C ASN A 141 -10.38 11.20 -8.67
N PRO A 142 -10.70 11.74 -7.48
CA PRO A 142 -11.08 10.93 -6.32
C PRO A 142 -12.39 10.16 -6.55
N SER A 143 -13.30 10.69 -7.39
CA SER A 143 -14.58 10.06 -7.70
C SER A 143 -14.46 8.73 -8.45
N ASN A 144 -13.34 8.52 -9.17
CA ASN A 144 -13.10 7.30 -9.92
C ASN A 144 -12.34 6.24 -9.12
N LEU A 145 -11.78 6.63 -7.96
CA LEU A 145 -11.02 5.72 -7.11
C LEU A 145 -11.95 4.74 -6.39
N LYS A 146 -11.77 3.45 -6.64
CA LYS A 146 -12.41 2.37 -5.86
C LYS A 146 -11.53 1.97 -4.70
N ILE A 147 -12.09 1.93 -3.50
CA ILE A 147 -11.38 1.58 -2.28
C ILE A 147 -11.88 0.22 -1.80
N TYR A 148 -10.97 -0.75 -1.74
CA TYR A 148 -11.24 -2.11 -1.30
C TYR A 148 -10.63 -2.35 0.08
N CYS A 149 -11.46 -2.61 1.08
CA CYS A 149 -11.02 -2.97 2.42
C CYS A 149 -12.01 -3.90 3.10
N LYS A 150 -11.53 -4.85 3.88
CA LYS A 150 -12.35 -5.80 4.65
C LYS A 150 -13.46 -6.48 3.82
N GLY A 151 -13.14 -6.84 2.57
CA GLY A 151 -14.09 -7.50 1.66
C GLY A 151 -15.19 -6.62 1.09
N GLN A 152 -15.14 -5.32 1.32
CA GLN A 152 -16.09 -4.32 0.82
C GLN A 152 -15.45 -3.37 -0.17
N THR A 153 -16.28 -2.75 -1.01
CA THR A 153 -15.85 -1.75 -1.99
C THR A 153 -16.55 -0.43 -1.70
N PHE A 154 -15.79 0.65 -1.71
CA PHE A 154 -16.27 2.01 -1.45
C PHE A 154 -15.79 2.97 -2.52
N GLN A 155 -16.51 4.08 -2.67
CA GLN A 155 -16.00 5.32 -3.24
C GLN A 155 -15.65 6.29 -2.11
N ILE A 156 -14.85 7.30 -2.40
CA ILE A 156 -14.44 8.24 -1.35
C ILE A 156 -15.63 8.99 -0.71
N LYS A 157 -16.68 9.29 -1.48
CA LYS A 157 -17.92 9.89 -0.99
C LYS A 157 -18.66 9.03 0.05
N ASP A 158 -18.50 7.70 -0.04
CA ASP A 158 -19.13 6.76 0.91
C ASP A 158 -18.38 6.76 2.25
N LEU A 159 -17.06 6.97 2.19
CA LEU A 159 -16.18 6.97 3.37
C LEU A 159 -16.03 8.34 4.02
N LEU A 160 -16.27 9.42 3.29
CA LEU A 160 -16.10 10.78 3.75
C LEU A 160 -17.22 11.69 3.20
N PRO A 161 -18.48 11.50 3.65
CA PRO A 161 -19.57 12.39 3.26
C PRO A 161 -19.35 13.79 3.84
N GLY A 162 -19.66 14.83 3.06
CA GLY A 162 -19.46 16.22 3.49
C GLY A 162 -17.99 16.61 3.68
N ALA A 163 -17.11 16.03 2.86
CA ALA A 163 -15.68 16.26 2.91
C ALA A 163 -15.32 17.74 2.72
N PHE A 164 -14.26 18.18 3.39
CA PHE A 164 -13.66 19.48 3.12
C PHE A 164 -13.25 19.58 1.63
N GLY A 165 -13.58 20.72 1.00
CA GLY A 165 -13.28 20.94 -0.42
C GLY A 165 -14.35 20.44 -1.40
N GLU A 166 -15.49 19.99 -0.95
CA GLU A 166 -16.68 19.79 -1.80
C GLU A 166 -17.33 21.16 -2.07
N ASN A 167 -17.28 21.59 -3.32
CA ASN A 167 -18.08 22.66 -3.89
C ASN A 167 -19.04 22.08 -4.91
#